data_2026565441ec087c1b902b1336a9f897
#
_entry.id   2026565441ec087c1b902b1336a9f897
#
_cell.length_a   1.000
_cell.length_b   1.000
_cell.length_c   1.000
_cell.angle_alpha   90.00
_cell.angle_beta   90.00
_cell.angle_gamma   90.00
#
_symmetry.space_group_name_H-M   'P 1'
#
loop_
_entity.id
_entity.type
_entity.pdbx_description
1 polymer ?
#
loop_
_entity_poly.entity_id
_entity_poly.type
_entity_poly.pdbx_seq_one_letter_code
_entity_poly.pdbx_strand_id
1 'polypeptide(L)' 'MAKLRFIVVGSGWRSLFYWRIAQALPERFELCAMLCRTEEKAEKMHREYGVPVSTSVEQCIALHPDLVVVAVNK' A
#
# COMPACT_ATOMS: atom_id res chain seq x y z
N MET A 1 -4.56 4.13 -20.95
CA MET A 1 -3.25 4.42 -20.36
C MET A 1 -2.99 3.55 -19.16
N ALA A 2 -1.75 3.17 -18.96
CA ALA A 2 -1.39 2.33 -17.83
C ALA A 2 -1.46 3.12 -16.53
N LYS A 3 -1.94 2.47 -15.48
CA LYS A 3 -1.97 3.07 -14.15
C LYS A 3 -0.57 3.08 -13.57
N LEU A 4 -0.30 4.08 -12.73
CA LEU A 4 0.90 4.06 -11.91
C LEU A 4 0.65 3.11 -10.74
N ARG A 5 1.41 2.04 -10.68
CA ARG A 5 1.26 1.04 -9.63
C ARG A 5 2.31 1.29 -8.56
N PHE A 6 1.91 1.29 -7.32
CA PHE A 6 2.84 1.60 -6.24
C PHE A 6 2.58 0.77 -4.99
N ILE A 7 3.61 0.73 -4.14
CA ILE A 7 3.56 0.09 -2.85
C ILE A 7 3.81 1.16 -1.81
N VAL A 8 3.07 1.12 -0.71
CA VAL A 8 3.29 2.02 0.42
C VAL A 8 3.93 1.24 1.54
N VAL A 9 5.07 1.72 2.04
CA VAL A 9 5.73 1.13 3.21
C VAL A 9 5.26 1.86 4.45
N GLY A 10 4.62 1.14 5.35
CA GLY A 10 4.09 1.68 6.58
C GLY A 10 2.59 1.45 6.69
N SER A 11 2.05 1.60 7.91
CA SER A 11 0.64 1.36 8.18
C SER A 11 -0.01 2.48 8.98
N GLY A 12 0.60 3.65 9.02
CA GLY A 12 0.06 4.80 9.71
C GLY A 12 -0.90 5.62 8.87
N TRP A 13 -1.33 6.76 9.38
CA TRP A 13 -2.28 7.61 8.68
C TRP A 13 -1.78 8.13 7.34
N ARG A 14 -0.45 8.30 7.19
CA ARG A 14 0.12 8.71 5.91
C ARG A 14 -0.08 7.66 4.84
N SER A 15 0.05 6.40 5.22
CA SER A 15 -0.20 5.30 4.30
C SER A 15 -1.66 5.29 3.86
N LEU A 16 -2.57 5.58 4.77
CA LEU A 16 -3.99 5.68 4.45
C LEU A 16 -4.28 6.83 3.50
N PHE A 17 -3.53 7.90 3.60
CA PHE A 17 -3.67 9.03 2.70
C PHE A 17 -3.40 8.58 1.26
N TYR A 18 -2.34 7.81 1.04
CA TYR A 18 -2.03 7.28 -0.29
C TYR A 18 -3.08 6.28 -0.77
N TRP A 19 -3.61 5.49 0.15
CA TRP A 19 -4.71 4.58 -0.17
C TRP A 19 -5.94 5.35 -0.67
N ARG A 20 -6.26 6.44 0.00
CA ARG A 20 -7.39 7.29 -0.39
C ARG A 20 -7.18 7.92 -1.76
N ILE A 21 -5.95 8.32 -2.07
CA ILE A 21 -5.63 8.87 -3.39
C ILE A 21 -5.89 7.81 -4.46
N ALA A 22 -5.45 6.59 -4.22
CA ALA A 22 -5.67 5.51 -5.17
C ALA A 22 -7.15 5.20 -5.37
N GLN A 23 -7.94 5.29 -4.31
CA GLN A 23 -9.38 5.08 -4.41
C GLN A 23 -10.09 6.23 -5.13
N ALA A 24 -9.62 7.44 -4.94
CA ALA A 24 -10.20 8.62 -5.56
C ALA A 24 -9.87 8.70 -7.05
N LEU A 25 -8.70 8.21 -7.44
CA LEU A 25 -8.22 8.25 -8.81
C LEU A 25 -7.84 6.85 -9.30
N PRO A 26 -8.79 5.90 -9.30
CA PRO A 26 -8.48 4.52 -9.63
C PRO A 26 -8.02 4.31 -11.07
N GLU A 27 -8.28 5.27 -11.94
CA GLU A 27 -7.84 5.20 -13.33
C GLU A 27 -6.36 5.56 -13.48
N ARG A 28 -5.80 6.27 -12.51
CA ARG A 28 -4.43 6.75 -12.57
C ARG A 28 -3.49 6.03 -11.63
N PHE A 29 -4.00 5.60 -10.49
CA PHE A 29 -3.17 5.03 -9.42
C PHE A 29 -3.75 3.71 -8.95
N GLU A 30 -2.84 2.79 -8.69
CA GLU A 30 -3.21 1.51 -8.11
C GLU A 30 -2.25 1.21 -6.96
N LEU A 31 -2.79 1.08 -5.75
CA LEU A 31 -1.99 0.63 -4.61
C LEU A 31 -1.94 -0.89 -4.64
N CYS A 32 -0.78 -1.43 -4.97
CA CYS A 32 -0.60 -2.88 -5.09
C CYS A 32 -0.61 -3.56 -3.74
N ALA A 33 0.03 -2.95 -2.74
CA ALA A 33 0.06 -3.48 -1.39
C ALA A 33 0.57 -2.43 -0.43
N MET A 34 0.13 -2.54 0.82
CA MET A 34 0.65 -1.76 1.92
C MET A 34 1.57 -2.69 2.70
N LEU A 35 2.86 -2.39 2.73
CA LEU A 35 3.83 -3.20 3.45
C LEU A 35 3.78 -2.83 4.92
N CYS A 36 3.30 -3.76 5.73
CA CYS A 36 3.15 -3.56 7.16
C CYS A 36 4.27 -4.27 7.92
N ARG A 37 4.60 -3.75 9.09
CA ARG A 37 5.69 -4.29 9.89
C ARG A 37 5.36 -5.64 10.52
N THR A 38 4.10 -5.84 10.89
CA THR A 38 3.65 -7.08 11.52
C THR A 38 2.38 -7.59 10.85
N GLU A 39 2.15 -8.88 10.98
CA GLU A 39 0.92 -9.47 10.43
C GLU A 39 -0.32 -8.94 11.13
N GLU A 40 -0.20 -8.61 12.41
CA GLU A 40 -1.29 -8.03 13.18
C GLU A 40 -1.75 -6.70 12.58
N LYS A 41 -0.80 -5.83 12.25
CA LYS A 41 -1.12 -4.55 11.63
C LYS A 41 -1.67 -4.73 10.22
N ALA A 42 -1.09 -5.66 9.47
CA ALA A 42 -1.56 -5.93 8.12
C ALA A 42 -3.01 -6.41 8.14
N GLU A 43 -3.32 -7.35 9.02
CA GLU A 43 -4.67 -7.87 9.16
C GLU A 43 -5.65 -6.78 9.57
N LYS A 44 -5.26 -5.93 10.50
CA LYS A 44 -6.09 -4.82 10.95
C LYS A 44 -6.39 -3.85 9.81
N MET A 45 -5.39 -3.48 9.04
CA MET A 45 -5.56 -2.56 7.93
C MET A 45 -6.45 -3.15 6.85
N HIS A 46 -6.27 -4.41 6.54
CA HIS A 46 -7.09 -5.09 5.55
C HIS A 46 -8.55 -5.17 6.03
N ARG A 47 -8.75 -5.52 7.29
CA ARG A 47 -10.09 -5.69 7.85
C ARG A 47 -10.85 -4.36 7.95
N GLU A 48 -10.16 -3.30 8.39
CA GLU A 48 -10.82 -2.00 8.63
C GLU A 48 -10.99 -1.18 7.36
N TYR A 49 -10.06 -1.28 6.43
CA TYR A 49 -10.05 -0.40 5.25
C TYR A 49 -10.14 -1.13 3.92
N GLY A 50 -10.00 -2.43 3.93
CA GLY A 50 -10.02 -3.22 2.70
C GLY A 50 -8.76 -3.06 1.85
N VAL A 51 -7.71 -2.44 2.39
CA VAL A 51 -6.49 -2.20 1.63
C VAL A 51 -5.72 -3.52 1.45
N PRO A 52 -5.14 -3.76 0.27
CA PRO A 52 -4.28 -4.92 0.10
C PRO A 52 -3.01 -4.75 0.94
N VAL A 53 -2.64 -5.78 1.67
CA VAL A 53 -1.54 -5.73 2.63
C VAL A 53 -0.55 -6.86 2.42
N SER A 54 0.66 -6.64 2.88
CA SER A 54 1.69 -7.67 2.91
C SER A 54 2.68 -7.34 4.02
N THR A 55 3.32 -8.37 4.55
CA THR A 55 4.43 -8.20 5.49
C THR A 55 5.76 -8.63 4.84
N SER A 56 5.73 -9.01 3.59
CA SER A 56 6.90 -9.50 2.86
C SER A 56 7.34 -8.52 1.78
N VAL A 57 8.56 -8.03 1.87
CA VAL A 57 9.17 -7.18 0.85
C VAL A 57 9.23 -7.93 -0.47
N GLU A 58 9.57 -9.21 -0.43
CA GLU A 58 9.67 -10.02 -1.64
C GLU A 58 8.35 -10.13 -2.38
N GLN A 59 7.25 -10.32 -1.64
CA GLN A 59 5.93 -10.37 -2.24
C GLN A 59 5.56 -9.03 -2.88
N CYS A 60 5.92 -7.94 -2.23
CA CYS A 60 5.65 -6.62 -2.77
C CYS A 60 6.42 -6.38 -4.06
N ILE A 61 7.69 -6.76 -4.09
CA ILE A 61 8.53 -6.62 -5.28
C ILE A 61 7.98 -7.49 -6.43
N ALA A 62 7.49 -8.68 -6.09
CA ALA A 62 6.94 -9.60 -7.09
C ALA A 62 5.69 -9.04 -7.80
N LEU A 63 5.06 -8.02 -7.23
CA LEU A 63 3.92 -7.37 -7.85
C LEU A 63 4.34 -6.38 -8.94
N HIS A 64 5.63 -6.15 -9.11
CA HIS A 64 6.21 -5.25 -10.13
C HIS A 64 5.65 -3.82 -10.04
N PRO A 65 5.81 -3.17 -8.89
CA PRO A 65 5.33 -1.78 -8.78
C PRO A 65 6.21 -0.82 -9.57
N ASP A 66 5.62 0.28 -10.00
CA ASP A 66 6.36 1.33 -10.68
C ASP A 66 7.18 2.16 -9.72
N LEU A 67 6.69 2.30 -8.49
CA LEU A 67 7.44 3.00 -7.45
C LEU A 67 7.04 2.50 -6.06
N VAL A 68 7.86 2.83 -5.09
CA VAL A 68 7.63 2.49 -3.68
C VAL A 68 7.61 3.78 -2.88
N VAL A 69 6.54 4.00 -2.15
CA VAL A 69 6.38 5.18 -1.30
C VAL A 69 6.69 4.78 0.14
N VAL A 70 7.68 5.45 0.74
CA VAL A 70 8.03 5.20 2.14
C VAL A 70 7.30 6.22 3.00
N ALA A 71 6.31 5.76 3.75
CA ALA A 71 5.44 6.61 4.55
C ALA A 71 5.50 6.22 6.03
N VAL A 72 6.71 6.04 6.55
CA VAL A 72 6.90 5.68 7.94
C VAL A 72 7.23 6.92 8.77
N ASN A 73 6.72 6.92 9.99
CA ASN A 73 7.05 7.98 10.95
C ASN A 73 8.34 7.61 11.67
N LYS A 74 9.14 8.60 11.91
CA LYS A 74 10.33 8.39 12.72
C LYS A 74 10.00 8.59 14.19
#